data_7e84fb1cbf47abdc219123b3b114b685
#
_entry.id   7e84fb1cbf47abdc219123b3b114b685
#
_cell.length_a   1.000
_cell.length_b   1.000
_cell.length_c   1.000
_cell.angle_alpha   90.00
_cell.angle_beta   90.00
_cell.angle_gamma   90.00
#
_symmetry.space_group_name_H-M   'P 1'
#
loop_
_entity.id
_entity.type
_entity.pdbx_description
1 polymer ?
#
loop_
_entity_poly.entity_id
_entity_poly.type
_entity_poly.pdbx_seq_one_letter_code
_entity_poly.pdbx_strand_id
1 'polypeptide(L)'
;LAVAAVHSLAEPVEQATLHIGLPDLPMHVRLDDLSRVFLALLGSAAAGVSLFAAGYFRKGEGTAPGVLGLQYHLFLASMGFVLVADDAYAFMVAWETMALTSYFLVTAQHGIPEIRSAGFLYLLMAHVGAIAILLSFGILQGGTWLFSFDAMRESTLSTPWATAAFLLALFGFGAKAGLLPLHVWLPEAHPAAPSPVSALMSGVMLKTAIYGVLRVTFDLIGDPLWWWGLIPLGLGLATAIFGVVFAAVQTDMKRLLAYSSVENIGVLFTGIGLAIVFHGVGMTEL
;
A
#
# COMPACT_ATOMS: atom_id res chain seq x y z
N LEU A 1 18.07 6.80 1.75
CA LEU A 1 17.24 5.64 1.42
C LEU A 1 17.28 5.34 -0.09
N ALA A 2 16.82 6.24 -0.99
CA ALA A 2 16.78 5.99 -2.44
C ALA A 2 18.14 5.57 -3.03
N VAL A 3 19.20 6.30 -2.72
CA VAL A 3 20.57 5.98 -3.20
C VAL A 3 21.02 4.62 -2.69
N ALA A 4 20.79 4.30 -1.41
CA ALA A 4 21.13 3.00 -0.85
C ALA A 4 20.34 1.87 -1.51
N ALA A 5 19.02 2.06 -1.71
CA ALA A 5 18.16 1.07 -2.36
C ALA A 5 18.58 0.80 -3.81
N VAL A 6 18.91 1.84 -4.60
CA VAL A 6 19.40 1.67 -5.98
C VAL A 6 20.77 1.00 -6.02
N HIS A 7 21.67 1.37 -5.10
CA HIS A 7 23.00 0.75 -5.04
C HIS A 7 22.94 -0.73 -4.69
N SER A 8 22.00 -1.13 -3.85
CA SER A 8 21.83 -2.52 -3.43
C SER A 8 21.09 -3.42 -4.44
N LEU A 9 20.58 -2.90 -5.57
CA LEU A 9 19.87 -3.71 -6.59
C LEU A 9 20.70 -4.86 -7.17
N ALA A 10 22.03 -4.77 -7.09
CA ALA A 10 22.96 -5.82 -7.55
C ALA A 10 23.44 -6.76 -6.42
N GLU A 11 23.03 -6.47 -5.18
CA GLU A 11 23.44 -7.25 -4.01
C GLU A 11 22.50 -8.44 -3.76
N PRO A 12 22.97 -9.51 -3.12
CA PRO A 12 22.10 -10.63 -2.76
C PRO A 12 20.99 -10.19 -1.80
N VAL A 13 19.95 -11.02 -1.66
CA VAL A 13 18.87 -10.81 -0.70
C VAL A 13 19.43 -10.81 0.72
N GLU A 14 19.11 -9.76 1.47
CA GLU A 14 19.49 -9.62 2.88
C GLU A 14 18.28 -9.88 3.78
N GLN A 15 18.50 -10.63 4.86
CA GLN A 15 17.47 -10.91 5.87
C GLN A 15 18.02 -10.63 7.27
N ALA A 16 17.15 -10.17 8.16
CA ALA A 16 17.48 -9.99 9.58
C ALA A 16 16.26 -10.25 10.46
N THR A 17 16.50 -10.75 11.65
CA THR A 17 15.48 -10.91 12.68
C THR A 17 15.67 -9.85 13.75
N LEU A 18 14.64 -9.06 13.97
CA LEU A 18 14.60 -8.03 15.00
C LEU A 18 13.92 -8.61 16.24
N HIS A 19 14.65 -8.72 17.35
CA HIS A 19 14.12 -9.21 18.61
C HIS A 19 13.29 -8.13 19.35
N ILE A 20 12.34 -7.53 18.62
CA ILE A 20 11.38 -6.54 19.10
C ILE A 20 9.97 -7.03 18.78
N GLY A 21 8.99 -6.62 19.55
CA GLY A 21 7.58 -6.99 19.35
C GLY A 21 7.04 -7.79 20.53
N LEU A 22 6.19 -8.78 20.22
CA LEU A 22 5.61 -9.66 21.22
C LEU A 22 6.57 -10.79 21.61
N PRO A 23 6.50 -11.32 22.84
CA PRO A 23 7.22 -12.53 23.21
C PRO A 23 6.90 -13.66 22.20
N ASP A 24 7.91 -14.39 21.78
CA ASP A 24 7.81 -15.51 20.82
C ASP A 24 7.37 -15.13 19.40
N LEU A 25 7.24 -13.82 19.09
CA LEU A 25 6.93 -13.30 17.76
C LEU A 25 7.94 -12.20 17.37
N PRO A 26 9.20 -12.54 17.07
CA PRO A 26 10.18 -11.56 16.58
C PRO A 26 9.78 -11.07 15.19
N MET A 27 10.12 -9.82 14.89
CA MET A 27 9.89 -9.25 13.58
C MET A 27 10.99 -9.67 12.59
N HIS A 28 10.60 -10.16 11.43
CA HIS A 28 11.52 -10.51 10.35
C HIS A 28 11.51 -9.41 9.30
N VAL A 29 12.68 -9.08 8.79
CA VAL A 29 12.84 -8.09 7.73
C VAL A 29 13.70 -8.68 6.60
N ARG A 30 13.34 -8.33 5.36
CA ARG A 30 13.99 -8.79 4.13
C ARG A 30 14.13 -7.64 3.14
N LEU A 31 15.29 -7.58 2.52
CA LEU A 31 15.59 -6.64 1.45
C LEU A 31 15.86 -7.42 0.17
N ASP A 32 14.84 -7.57 -0.65
CA ASP A 32 14.90 -8.17 -1.98
C ASP A 32 14.68 -7.12 -3.08
N ASP A 33 14.73 -7.52 -4.33
CA ASP A 33 14.65 -6.59 -5.47
C ASP A 33 13.32 -5.84 -5.53
N LEU A 34 12.21 -6.50 -5.19
CA LEU A 34 10.90 -5.84 -5.11
C LEU A 34 10.91 -4.74 -4.03
N SER A 35 11.40 -5.06 -2.82
CA SER A 35 11.54 -4.10 -1.73
C SER A 35 12.44 -2.92 -2.12
N ARG A 36 13.57 -3.19 -2.78
CA ARG A 36 14.54 -2.18 -3.21
C ARG A 36 13.96 -1.17 -4.19
N VAL A 37 13.22 -1.66 -5.19
CA VAL A 37 12.55 -0.79 -6.18
C VAL A 37 11.54 0.14 -5.49
N PHE A 38 10.69 -0.40 -4.60
CA PHE A 38 9.70 0.42 -3.90
C PHE A 38 10.33 1.34 -2.85
N LEU A 39 11.43 0.94 -2.19
CA LEU A 39 12.20 1.83 -1.30
C LEU A 39 12.89 2.96 -2.06
N ALA A 40 13.38 2.71 -3.27
CA ALA A 40 13.94 3.75 -4.13
C ALA A 40 12.85 4.78 -4.52
N LEU A 41 11.65 4.30 -4.87
CA LEU A 41 10.49 5.16 -5.13
C LEU A 41 10.11 5.99 -3.90
N LEU A 42 9.97 5.34 -2.72
CA LEU A 42 9.67 6.01 -1.46
C LEU A 42 10.72 7.07 -1.13
N GLY A 43 12.00 6.70 -1.18
CA GLY A 43 13.09 7.61 -0.83
C GLY A 43 13.19 8.82 -1.76
N SER A 44 12.97 8.62 -3.06
CA SER A 44 13.00 9.70 -4.06
C SER A 44 11.84 10.69 -3.86
N ALA A 45 10.62 10.18 -3.70
CA ALA A 45 9.44 10.99 -3.45
C ALA A 45 9.52 11.70 -2.09
N ALA A 46 9.94 10.98 -1.03
CA ALA A 46 10.08 11.53 0.31
C ALA A 46 11.09 12.67 0.35
N ALA A 47 12.21 12.58 -0.37
CA ALA A 47 13.22 13.65 -0.42
C ALA A 47 12.63 14.97 -0.95
N GLY A 48 11.96 14.93 -2.10
CA GLY A 48 11.33 16.11 -2.71
C GLY A 48 10.20 16.67 -1.86
N VAL A 49 9.30 15.81 -1.38
CA VAL A 49 8.15 16.23 -0.58
C VAL A 49 8.57 16.73 0.79
N SER A 50 9.59 16.14 1.44
CA SER A 50 10.09 16.60 2.74
C SER A 50 10.73 17.99 2.65
N LEU A 51 11.45 18.27 1.55
CA LEU A 51 11.99 19.61 1.32
C LEU A 51 10.88 20.66 1.21
N PHE A 52 9.80 20.34 0.50
CA PHE A 52 8.61 21.20 0.41
C PHE A 52 7.90 21.32 1.77
N ALA A 53 7.72 20.19 2.49
CA ALA A 53 7.05 20.13 3.78
C ALA A 53 7.74 20.97 4.86
N ALA A 54 9.08 21.09 4.84
CA ALA A 54 9.85 21.90 5.76
C ALA A 54 9.46 23.39 5.71
N GLY A 55 9.06 23.90 4.55
CA GLY A 55 8.50 25.24 4.40
C GLY A 55 7.01 25.30 4.74
N TYR A 56 6.25 24.29 4.31
CA TYR A 56 4.80 24.25 4.41
C TYR A 56 4.30 24.16 5.87
N PHE A 57 4.92 23.31 6.69
CA PHE A 57 4.47 23.07 8.08
C PHE A 57 4.94 24.11 9.11
N ARG A 58 5.64 25.15 8.72
CA ARG A 58 6.19 26.15 9.67
C ARG A 58 5.14 26.80 10.56
N LYS A 59 3.93 27.03 10.05
CA LYS A 59 2.82 27.67 10.77
C LYS A 59 1.85 26.68 11.41
N GLY A 60 2.07 25.37 11.22
CA GLY A 60 1.08 24.34 11.54
C GLY A 60 -0.08 24.31 10.52
N GLU A 61 -0.95 23.32 10.68
CA GLU A 61 -2.15 23.09 9.86
C GLU A 61 -3.31 22.69 10.76
N GLY A 62 -3.68 23.55 11.72
CA GLY A 62 -4.65 23.21 12.76
C GLY A 62 -4.10 22.32 13.87
N THR A 63 -2.95 21.69 13.64
CA THR A 63 -2.17 20.88 14.59
C THR A 63 -0.79 21.50 14.76
N ALA A 64 -0.19 21.40 15.96
CA ALA A 64 1.13 21.95 16.24
C ALA A 64 2.21 21.39 15.30
N PRO A 65 3.15 22.23 14.81
CA PRO A 65 4.16 21.78 13.82
C PRO A 65 5.00 20.59 14.27
N GLY A 66 5.34 20.48 15.56
CA GLY A 66 6.10 19.36 16.11
C GLY A 66 5.33 18.03 16.03
N VAL A 67 4.02 18.06 16.30
CA VAL A 67 3.15 16.87 16.20
C VAL A 67 2.97 16.47 14.74
N LEU A 68 2.76 17.43 13.84
CA LEU A 68 2.71 17.17 12.39
C LEU A 68 4.00 16.55 11.90
N GLY A 69 5.15 17.08 12.34
CA GLY A 69 6.46 16.53 12.00
C GLY A 69 6.66 15.10 12.50
N LEU A 70 6.27 14.81 13.73
CA LEU A 70 6.33 13.45 14.29
C LEU A 70 5.47 12.48 13.47
N GLN A 71 4.20 12.83 13.24
CA GLN A 71 3.27 12.00 12.46
C GLN A 71 3.75 11.78 11.02
N TYR A 72 4.33 12.81 10.39
CA TYR A 72 4.89 12.74 9.05
C TYR A 72 6.08 11.77 8.97
N HIS A 73 6.99 11.79 9.95
CA HIS A 73 8.13 10.88 9.98
C HIS A 73 7.72 9.44 10.34
N LEU A 74 6.76 9.27 11.24
CA LEU A 74 6.18 7.95 11.52
C LEU A 74 5.46 7.38 10.29
N PHE A 75 4.78 8.20 9.51
CA PHE A 75 4.17 7.82 8.26
C PHE A 75 5.21 7.34 7.22
N LEU A 76 6.31 8.08 7.05
CA LEU A 76 7.41 7.67 6.18
C LEU A 76 8.08 6.37 6.67
N ALA A 77 8.36 6.28 7.97
CA ALA A 77 8.99 5.10 8.56
C ALA A 77 8.11 3.86 8.41
N SER A 78 6.80 3.97 8.65
CA SER A 78 5.86 2.86 8.51
C SER A 78 5.76 2.37 7.06
N MET A 79 5.72 3.28 6.06
CA MET A 79 5.78 2.89 4.65
C MET A 79 7.08 2.12 4.33
N GLY A 80 8.23 2.62 4.82
CA GLY A 80 9.51 1.92 4.64
C GLY A 80 9.52 0.55 5.32
N PHE A 81 8.92 0.43 6.50
CA PHE A 81 8.89 -0.84 7.23
C PHE A 81 7.94 -1.86 6.57
N VAL A 82 6.80 -1.43 6.02
CA VAL A 82 5.93 -2.29 5.18
C VAL A 82 6.70 -2.93 4.02
N LEU A 83 7.59 -2.17 3.38
CA LEU A 83 8.35 -2.64 2.22
C LEU A 83 9.47 -3.63 2.56
N VAL A 84 9.90 -3.72 3.80
CA VAL A 84 10.93 -4.66 4.25
C VAL A 84 10.41 -5.74 5.19
N ALA A 85 9.16 -5.68 5.62
CA ALA A 85 8.57 -6.69 6.48
C ALA A 85 8.54 -8.06 5.79
N ASP A 86 9.02 -9.11 6.47
CA ASP A 86 9.08 -10.50 5.98
C ASP A 86 8.30 -11.47 6.90
N ASP A 87 7.35 -10.95 7.62
CA ASP A 87 6.34 -11.72 8.36
C ASP A 87 5.02 -10.93 8.45
N ALA A 88 3.92 -11.66 8.64
CA ALA A 88 2.59 -11.06 8.70
C ALA A 88 2.43 -10.11 9.91
N TYR A 89 3.09 -10.39 11.05
CA TYR A 89 2.99 -9.55 12.23
C TYR A 89 3.66 -8.20 12.02
N ALA A 90 4.94 -8.19 11.58
CA ALA A 90 5.67 -6.97 11.27
C ALA A 90 4.96 -6.16 10.19
N PHE A 91 4.48 -6.83 9.12
CA PHE A 91 3.73 -6.21 8.04
C PHE A 91 2.48 -5.51 8.55
N MET A 92 1.63 -6.20 9.33
CA MET A 92 0.37 -5.65 9.83
C MET A 92 0.59 -4.51 10.84
N VAL A 93 1.58 -4.61 11.72
CA VAL A 93 1.94 -3.53 12.64
C VAL A 93 2.35 -2.27 11.87
N ALA A 94 3.20 -2.43 10.85
CA ALA A 94 3.62 -1.32 10.01
C ALA A 94 2.45 -0.75 9.17
N TRP A 95 1.60 -1.61 8.63
CA TRP A 95 0.43 -1.26 7.84
C TRP A 95 -0.59 -0.44 8.63
N GLU A 96 -0.91 -0.87 9.85
CA GLU A 96 -1.81 -0.14 10.75
C GLU A 96 -1.18 1.16 11.25
N THR A 97 0.12 1.18 11.54
CA THR A 97 0.85 2.41 11.89
C THR A 97 0.78 3.42 10.74
N MET A 98 0.97 2.96 9.49
CA MET A 98 0.81 3.79 8.28
C MET A 98 -0.63 4.33 8.16
N ALA A 99 -1.65 3.51 8.44
CA ALA A 99 -3.05 3.94 8.38
C ALA A 99 -3.38 4.99 9.43
N LEU A 100 -2.97 4.77 10.68
CA LEU A 100 -3.22 5.70 11.79
C LEU A 100 -2.47 7.02 11.63
N THR A 101 -1.20 6.98 11.27
CA THR A 101 -0.41 8.20 11.09
C THR A 101 -0.92 9.04 9.93
N SER A 102 -1.28 8.41 8.81
CA SER A 102 -1.90 9.11 7.69
C SER A 102 -3.30 9.64 8.02
N TYR A 103 -4.10 8.95 8.83
CA TYR A 103 -5.38 9.47 9.35
C TYR A 103 -5.19 10.77 10.14
N PHE A 104 -4.26 10.80 11.09
CA PHE A 104 -3.97 12.01 11.86
C PHE A 104 -3.45 13.15 10.98
N LEU A 105 -2.67 12.83 9.96
CA LEU A 105 -2.20 13.82 8.98
C LEU A 105 -3.35 14.34 8.09
N VAL A 106 -4.25 13.48 7.64
CA VAL A 106 -5.46 13.88 6.87
C VAL A 106 -6.34 14.79 7.72
N THR A 107 -6.52 14.45 9.00
CA THR A 107 -7.36 15.20 9.94
C THR A 107 -6.61 16.31 10.70
N ALA A 108 -5.49 16.80 10.16
CA ALA A 108 -4.70 17.87 10.80
C ALA A 108 -5.55 19.10 11.19
N GLN A 109 -6.51 19.46 10.36
CA GLN A 109 -7.49 20.52 10.61
C GLN A 109 -8.83 19.96 11.14
N HIS A 110 -8.77 19.08 12.14
CA HIS A 110 -9.93 18.38 12.72
C HIS A 110 -11.05 19.29 13.29
N GLY A 111 -10.81 20.58 13.44
CA GLY A 111 -11.87 21.56 13.76
C GLY A 111 -12.95 21.66 12.69
N ILE A 112 -12.65 21.31 11.43
CA ILE A 112 -13.54 21.37 10.27
C ILE A 112 -14.33 20.06 10.18
N PRO A 113 -15.70 20.08 10.22
CA PRO A 113 -16.50 18.86 10.18
C PRO A 113 -16.30 17.99 8.95
N GLU A 114 -16.14 18.60 7.78
CA GLU A 114 -15.92 17.92 6.49
C GLU A 114 -14.62 17.11 6.50
N ILE A 115 -13.57 17.66 7.10
CA ILE A 115 -12.27 16.98 7.25
C ILE A 115 -12.38 15.78 8.19
N ARG A 116 -13.14 15.89 9.30
CA ARG A 116 -13.40 14.75 10.18
C ARG A 116 -14.18 13.65 9.48
N SER A 117 -15.17 14.01 8.68
CA SER A 117 -15.96 13.05 7.89
C SER A 117 -15.10 12.33 6.86
N ALA A 118 -14.25 13.06 6.14
CA ALA A 118 -13.29 12.48 5.20
C ALA A 118 -12.30 11.54 5.90
N GLY A 119 -11.79 11.94 7.07
CA GLY A 119 -10.90 11.09 7.88
C GLY A 119 -11.60 9.83 8.39
N PHE A 120 -12.84 9.93 8.85
CA PHE A 120 -13.62 8.76 9.27
C PHE A 120 -13.81 7.76 8.14
N LEU A 121 -14.22 8.22 6.95
CA LEU A 121 -14.38 7.37 5.78
C LEU A 121 -13.06 6.70 5.38
N TYR A 122 -11.97 7.47 5.39
CA TYR A 122 -10.63 6.95 5.12
C TYR A 122 -10.25 5.83 6.10
N LEU A 123 -10.40 6.07 7.41
CA LEU A 123 -10.01 5.12 8.45
C LEU A 123 -10.88 3.85 8.40
N LEU A 124 -12.19 4.00 8.17
CA LEU A 124 -13.11 2.88 7.99
C LEU A 124 -12.66 1.97 6.84
N MET A 125 -12.39 2.55 5.66
CA MET A 125 -11.94 1.78 4.49
C MET A 125 -10.57 1.15 4.71
N ALA A 126 -9.66 1.83 5.41
CA ALA A 126 -8.35 1.29 5.76
C ALA A 126 -8.45 0.05 6.64
N HIS A 127 -9.31 0.08 7.68
CA HIS A 127 -9.49 -1.07 8.61
C HIS A 127 -10.22 -2.24 7.95
N VAL A 128 -11.26 -1.98 7.15
CA VAL A 128 -11.94 -3.03 6.38
C VAL A 128 -10.95 -3.74 5.46
N GLY A 129 -10.08 -2.97 4.78
CA GLY A 129 -9.02 -3.52 3.96
C GLY A 129 -7.98 -4.32 4.76
N ALA A 130 -7.57 -3.81 5.93
CA ALA A 130 -6.59 -4.47 6.78
C ALA A 130 -7.10 -5.82 7.33
N ILE A 131 -8.38 -5.92 7.69
CA ILE A 131 -8.99 -7.19 8.09
C ILE A 131 -8.90 -8.23 6.95
N ALA A 132 -9.16 -7.82 5.72
CA ALA A 132 -9.05 -8.73 4.56
C ALA A 132 -7.60 -9.19 4.33
N ILE A 133 -6.60 -8.29 4.48
CA ILE A 133 -5.18 -8.64 4.41
C ILE A 133 -4.80 -9.63 5.52
N LEU A 134 -5.24 -9.37 6.74
CA LEU A 134 -5.00 -10.26 7.89
C LEU A 134 -5.58 -11.65 7.65
N LEU A 135 -6.80 -11.75 7.13
CA LEU A 135 -7.43 -13.02 6.77
C LEU A 135 -6.67 -13.72 5.62
N SER A 136 -6.16 -12.97 4.65
CA SER A 136 -5.30 -13.53 3.59
C SER A 136 -4.04 -14.18 4.17
N PHE A 137 -3.31 -13.49 5.05
CA PHE A 137 -2.15 -14.06 5.75
C PHE A 137 -2.54 -15.25 6.64
N GLY A 138 -3.72 -15.19 7.28
CA GLY A 138 -4.27 -16.30 8.06
C GLY A 138 -4.49 -17.57 7.23
N ILE A 139 -4.81 -17.45 5.93
CA ILE A 139 -4.92 -18.59 5.01
C ILE A 139 -3.53 -19.02 4.53
N LEU A 140 -2.66 -18.07 4.16
CA LEU A 140 -1.35 -18.33 3.59
C LEU A 140 -0.42 -19.12 4.53
N GLN A 141 -0.58 -19.02 5.87
CA GLN A 141 0.18 -19.80 6.83
C GLN A 141 -0.08 -21.33 6.74
N GLY A 142 -1.10 -21.77 5.97
CA GLY A 142 -1.31 -23.17 5.62
C GLY A 142 -1.61 -24.12 6.79
N GLY A 143 -2.03 -23.61 7.96
CA GLY A 143 -2.28 -24.43 9.17
C GLY A 143 -1.04 -24.69 10.02
N THR A 144 0.13 -24.14 9.67
CA THR A 144 1.39 -24.32 10.40
C THR A 144 1.50 -23.43 11.63
N TRP A 145 0.69 -22.36 11.73
CA TRP A 145 0.78 -21.31 12.74
C TRP A 145 2.12 -20.54 12.70
N LEU A 146 2.86 -20.64 11.60
CA LEU A 146 4.04 -19.86 11.34
C LEU A 146 3.67 -18.67 10.44
N PHE A 147 3.95 -17.47 10.91
CA PHE A 147 3.53 -16.23 10.23
C PHE A 147 4.67 -15.52 9.49
N SER A 148 5.88 -16.13 9.42
CA SER A 148 6.95 -15.64 8.57
C SER A 148 6.61 -15.86 7.09
N PHE A 149 7.05 -14.96 6.23
CA PHE A 149 6.81 -15.10 4.80
C PHE A 149 7.59 -16.27 4.20
N ASP A 150 8.75 -16.65 4.76
CA ASP A 150 9.46 -17.85 4.36
C ASP A 150 8.61 -19.12 4.56
N ALA A 151 7.95 -19.25 5.72
CA ALA A 151 7.04 -20.38 5.96
C ALA A 151 5.80 -20.35 5.04
N MET A 152 5.32 -19.16 4.69
CA MET A 152 4.20 -19.02 3.73
C MET A 152 4.59 -19.40 2.32
N ARG A 153 5.81 -19.08 1.87
CA ARG A 153 6.37 -19.50 0.54
C ARG A 153 6.47 -21.02 0.42
N GLU A 154 6.78 -21.71 1.52
CA GLU A 154 6.89 -23.17 1.57
C GLU A 154 5.52 -23.86 1.74
N SER A 155 4.46 -23.11 2.09
CA SER A 155 3.14 -23.68 2.32
C SER A 155 2.50 -24.15 1.02
N THR A 156 1.94 -25.36 1.02
CA THR A 156 1.17 -25.88 -0.12
C THR A 156 -0.32 -25.74 0.13
N LEU A 157 -0.92 -24.78 -0.53
CA LEU A 157 -2.36 -24.53 -0.42
C LEU A 157 -3.13 -25.25 -1.53
N SER A 158 -4.29 -25.81 -1.22
CA SER A 158 -5.20 -26.25 -2.27
C SER A 158 -5.73 -25.03 -3.05
N THR A 159 -6.06 -25.24 -4.33
CA THR A 159 -6.55 -24.19 -5.23
C THR A 159 -7.67 -23.30 -4.63
N PRO A 160 -8.70 -23.81 -3.95
CA PRO A 160 -9.72 -22.97 -3.35
C PRO A 160 -9.17 -22.03 -2.26
N TRP A 161 -8.25 -22.52 -1.42
CA TRP A 161 -7.65 -21.71 -0.36
C TRP A 161 -6.67 -20.67 -0.91
N ALA A 162 -5.85 -21.03 -1.90
CA ALA A 162 -4.99 -20.08 -2.60
C ALA A 162 -5.81 -18.98 -3.29
N THR A 163 -6.92 -19.35 -3.94
CA THR A 163 -7.86 -18.40 -4.55
C THR A 163 -8.49 -17.47 -3.49
N ALA A 164 -8.91 -18.01 -2.35
CA ALA A 164 -9.47 -17.20 -1.27
C ALA A 164 -8.43 -16.21 -0.72
N ALA A 165 -7.18 -16.65 -0.50
CA ALA A 165 -6.10 -15.79 -0.06
C ALA A 165 -5.82 -14.65 -1.07
N PHE A 166 -5.74 -14.98 -2.37
CA PHE A 166 -5.58 -14.00 -3.44
C PHE A 166 -6.71 -12.97 -3.47
N LEU A 167 -7.98 -13.41 -3.41
CA LEU A 167 -9.13 -12.49 -3.46
C LEU A 167 -9.21 -11.58 -2.23
N LEU A 168 -8.89 -12.09 -1.05
CA LEU A 168 -8.82 -11.29 0.18
C LEU A 168 -7.68 -10.27 0.12
N ALA A 169 -6.51 -10.65 -0.38
CA ALA A 169 -5.39 -9.73 -0.61
C ALA A 169 -5.77 -8.66 -1.64
N LEU A 170 -6.33 -9.06 -2.79
CA LEU A 170 -6.78 -8.14 -3.83
C LEU A 170 -7.82 -7.14 -3.29
N PHE A 171 -8.79 -7.60 -2.50
CA PHE A 171 -9.77 -6.73 -1.85
C PHE A 171 -9.10 -5.77 -0.86
N GLY A 172 -8.27 -6.27 0.04
CA GLY A 172 -7.66 -5.46 1.10
C GLY A 172 -6.67 -4.43 0.58
N PHE A 173 -5.75 -4.84 -0.28
CA PHE A 173 -4.82 -3.92 -0.94
C PHE A 173 -5.52 -3.02 -1.96
N GLY A 174 -6.53 -3.54 -2.67
CA GLY A 174 -7.36 -2.76 -3.58
C GLY A 174 -8.14 -1.65 -2.88
N ALA A 175 -8.66 -1.90 -1.68
CA ALA A 175 -9.31 -0.89 -0.84
C ALA A 175 -8.34 0.24 -0.47
N LYS A 176 -7.11 -0.10 -0.09
CA LYS A 176 -6.07 0.88 0.22
C LYS A 176 -5.59 1.62 -1.03
N ALA A 177 -5.45 0.95 -2.16
CA ALA A 177 -5.06 1.55 -3.44
C ALA A 177 -6.14 2.47 -4.04
N GLY A 178 -7.40 2.30 -3.67
CA GLY A 178 -8.52 3.03 -4.26
C GLY A 178 -9.04 2.41 -5.56
N LEU A 179 -9.01 1.07 -5.67
CA LEU A 179 -9.61 0.31 -6.76
C LEU A 179 -11.14 0.36 -6.67
N LEU A 180 -11.86 0.51 -7.78
CA LEU A 180 -13.33 0.46 -7.81
C LEU A 180 -13.84 -0.90 -7.28
N PRO A 181 -14.92 -0.90 -6.49
CA PRO A 181 -15.71 0.24 -5.99
C PRO A 181 -15.18 0.86 -4.69
N LEU A 182 -14.02 0.44 -4.19
CA LEU A 182 -13.46 0.77 -2.88
C LEU A 182 -12.73 2.13 -2.84
N HIS A 183 -12.78 2.91 -3.91
CA HIS A 183 -12.07 4.19 -4.09
C HIS A 183 -12.68 5.38 -3.34
N VAL A 184 -13.88 5.24 -2.77
CA VAL A 184 -14.72 6.36 -2.28
C VAL A 184 -14.06 7.28 -1.25
N TRP A 185 -13.10 6.78 -0.50
CA TRP A 185 -12.34 7.55 0.48
C TRP A 185 -11.33 8.51 -0.14
N LEU A 186 -10.80 8.18 -1.33
CA LEU A 186 -9.65 8.85 -1.94
C LEU A 186 -9.97 10.29 -2.38
N PRO A 187 -11.08 10.58 -3.09
CA PRO A 187 -11.48 11.93 -3.46
C PRO A 187 -11.85 12.81 -2.28
N GLU A 188 -12.16 12.26 -1.11
CA GLU A 188 -12.47 13.00 0.11
C GLU A 188 -11.22 13.24 0.97
N ALA A 189 -10.36 12.23 1.14
CA ALA A 189 -9.16 12.33 1.96
C ALA A 189 -8.07 13.25 1.36
N HIS A 190 -7.90 13.24 0.04
CA HIS A 190 -6.87 14.04 -0.61
C HIS A 190 -7.07 15.55 -0.50
N PRO A 191 -8.28 16.10 -0.74
CA PRO A 191 -8.54 17.53 -0.48
C PRO A 191 -8.40 17.91 0.99
N ALA A 192 -8.81 17.04 1.90
CA ALA A 192 -8.73 17.25 3.34
C ALA A 192 -7.28 17.31 3.87
N ALA A 193 -6.40 16.50 3.31
CA ALA A 193 -5.01 16.42 3.73
C ALA A 193 -4.20 17.68 3.37
N PRO A 194 -3.20 18.09 4.19
CA PRO A 194 -2.18 19.05 3.77
C PRO A 194 -1.46 18.60 2.49
N SER A 195 -1.06 19.55 1.64
CA SER A 195 -0.51 19.24 0.32
C SER A 195 0.70 18.28 0.31
N PRO A 196 1.69 18.39 1.23
CA PRO A 196 2.78 17.42 1.32
C PRO A 196 2.30 16.01 1.64
N VAL A 197 1.30 15.89 2.52
CA VAL A 197 0.70 14.60 2.90
C VAL A 197 -0.05 13.99 1.72
N SER A 198 -0.89 14.78 1.06
CA SER A 198 -1.62 14.35 -0.14
C SER A 198 -0.67 13.86 -1.24
N ALA A 199 0.46 14.55 -1.44
CA ALA A 199 1.50 14.14 -2.40
C ALA A 199 2.11 12.77 -2.06
N LEU A 200 2.45 12.50 -0.79
CA LEU A 200 2.97 11.20 -0.36
C LEU A 200 1.89 10.10 -0.41
N MET A 201 0.66 10.41 -0.05
CA MET A 201 -0.44 9.46 -0.15
C MET A 201 -0.61 9.00 -1.60
N SER A 202 -0.74 9.92 -2.54
CA SER A 202 -0.86 9.58 -3.97
C SER A 202 0.43 8.98 -4.54
N GLY A 203 1.58 9.60 -4.28
CA GLY A 203 2.85 9.22 -4.87
C GLY A 203 3.41 7.89 -4.41
N VAL A 204 3.24 7.54 -3.14
CA VAL A 204 3.89 6.38 -2.50
C VAL A 204 2.91 5.46 -1.79
N MET A 205 2.07 5.99 -0.86
CA MET A 205 1.22 5.13 -0.03
C MET A 205 0.30 4.20 -0.86
N LEU A 206 -0.30 4.70 -1.94
CA LEU A 206 -1.09 3.84 -2.83
C LEU A 206 -0.23 2.75 -3.48
N LYS A 207 1.06 3.02 -3.72
CA LYS A 207 1.99 2.05 -4.31
C LYS A 207 2.46 0.99 -3.31
N THR A 208 2.43 1.26 -1.99
CA THR A 208 2.65 0.18 -1.01
C THR A 208 1.56 -0.89 -1.07
N ALA A 209 0.34 -0.53 -1.49
CA ALA A 209 -0.72 -1.50 -1.74
C ALA A 209 -0.44 -2.34 -3.01
N ILE A 210 0.09 -1.71 -4.07
CA ILE A 210 0.57 -2.44 -5.26
C ILE A 210 1.68 -3.43 -4.87
N TYR A 211 2.67 -2.98 -4.06
CA TYR A 211 3.69 -3.86 -3.49
C TYR A 211 3.06 -5.07 -2.79
N GLY A 212 2.04 -4.85 -1.95
CA GLY A 212 1.38 -5.93 -1.23
C GLY A 212 0.70 -6.95 -2.15
N VAL A 213 0.02 -6.49 -3.22
CA VAL A 213 -0.56 -7.39 -4.23
C VAL A 213 0.51 -8.22 -4.93
N LEU A 214 1.61 -7.59 -5.35
CA LEU A 214 2.73 -8.29 -6.00
C LEU A 214 3.37 -9.30 -5.05
N ARG A 215 3.59 -8.91 -3.78
CA ARG A 215 4.17 -9.77 -2.75
C ARG A 215 3.31 -11.01 -2.51
N VAL A 216 2.00 -10.86 -2.32
CA VAL A 216 1.11 -12.00 -2.09
C VAL A 216 0.98 -12.86 -3.33
N THR A 217 0.82 -12.27 -4.51
CA THR A 217 0.50 -13.02 -5.73
C THR A 217 1.70 -13.78 -6.29
N PHE A 218 2.85 -13.13 -6.42
CA PHE A 218 4.01 -13.70 -7.13
C PHE A 218 5.10 -14.24 -6.21
N ASP A 219 5.09 -13.87 -4.92
CA ASP A 219 6.10 -14.33 -3.97
C ASP A 219 5.51 -15.34 -2.95
N LEU A 220 4.41 -15.01 -2.28
CA LEU A 220 3.85 -15.90 -1.24
C LEU A 220 3.00 -17.06 -1.81
N ILE A 221 2.23 -16.81 -2.87
CA ILE A 221 1.49 -17.87 -3.57
C ILE A 221 2.36 -18.52 -4.66
N GLY A 222 3.19 -17.72 -5.34
CA GLY A 222 4.16 -18.16 -6.33
C GLY A 222 3.58 -18.45 -7.71
N ASP A 223 2.64 -19.38 -7.82
CA ASP A 223 2.04 -19.82 -9.09
C ASP A 223 0.57 -19.41 -9.22
N PRO A 224 0.28 -18.15 -9.61
CA PRO A 224 -1.09 -17.68 -9.76
C PRO A 224 -1.76 -18.32 -10.98
N LEU A 225 -3.05 -18.65 -10.86
CA LEU A 225 -3.84 -19.16 -11.97
C LEU A 225 -4.14 -18.03 -12.97
N TRP A 226 -4.03 -18.30 -14.27
CA TRP A 226 -4.22 -17.30 -15.32
C TRP A 226 -5.54 -16.52 -15.22
N TRP A 227 -6.64 -17.20 -14.86
CA TRP A 227 -7.95 -16.55 -14.76
C TRP A 227 -8.09 -15.59 -13.58
N TRP A 228 -7.23 -15.70 -12.54
CA TRP A 228 -7.20 -14.72 -11.46
C TRP A 228 -6.85 -13.32 -12.00
N GLY A 229 -5.99 -13.25 -13.02
CA GLY A 229 -5.59 -12.00 -13.64
C GLY A 229 -6.73 -11.25 -14.34
N LEU A 230 -7.80 -11.95 -14.74
CA LEU A 230 -8.96 -11.32 -15.36
C LEU A 230 -9.70 -10.39 -14.37
N ILE A 231 -9.63 -10.67 -13.07
CA ILE A 231 -10.31 -9.87 -12.04
C ILE A 231 -9.63 -8.49 -11.88
N PRO A 232 -8.32 -8.38 -11.56
CA PRO A 232 -7.67 -7.08 -11.49
C PRO A 232 -7.58 -6.39 -12.87
N LEU A 233 -7.55 -7.13 -13.98
CA LEU A 233 -7.63 -6.56 -15.34
C LEU A 233 -8.97 -5.83 -15.55
N GLY A 234 -10.09 -6.49 -15.29
CA GLY A 234 -11.42 -5.90 -15.47
C GLY A 234 -11.68 -4.74 -14.50
N LEU A 235 -11.36 -4.92 -13.22
CA LEU A 235 -11.48 -3.86 -12.21
C LEU A 235 -10.53 -2.69 -12.50
N GLY A 236 -9.32 -2.96 -12.96
CA GLY A 236 -8.32 -1.96 -13.33
C GLY A 236 -8.79 -1.09 -14.49
N LEU A 237 -9.27 -1.70 -15.58
CA LEU A 237 -9.83 -0.98 -16.72
C LEU A 237 -11.03 -0.12 -16.32
N ALA A 238 -11.97 -0.66 -15.55
CA ALA A 238 -13.11 0.10 -15.05
C ALA A 238 -12.67 1.28 -14.18
N THR A 239 -11.66 1.06 -13.31
CA THR A 239 -11.09 2.09 -12.44
C THR A 239 -10.40 3.20 -13.23
N ALA A 240 -9.61 2.84 -14.25
CA ALA A 240 -8.92 3.81 -15.10
C ALA A 240 -9.92 4.70 -15.87
N ILE A 241 -10.93 4.10 -16.51
CA ILE A 241 -11.96 4.85 -17.25
C ILE A 241 -12.75 5.75 -16.29
N PHE A 242 -13.19 5.22 -15.15
CA PHE A 242 -13.90 5.98 -14.15
C PHE A 242 -13.07 7.16 -13.65
N GLY A 243 -11.80 6.91 -13.29
CA GLY A 243 -10.89 7.93 -12.77
C GLY A 243 -10.73 9.09 -13.75
N VAL A 244 -10.46 8.82 -15.03
CA VAL A 244 -10.28 9.87 -16.06
C VAL A 244 -11.55 10.68 -16.30
N VAL A 245 -12.70 10.01 -16.41
CA VAL A 245 -13.99 10.70 -16.63
C VAL A 245 -14.33 11.61 -15.47
N PHE A 246 -14.19 11.12 -14.24
CA PHE A 246 -14.48 11.92 -13.06
C PHE A 246 -13.43 13.01 -12.80
N ALA A 247 -12.15 12.81 -13.14
CA ALA A 247 -11.15 13.86 -13.09
C ALA A 247 -11.51 15.04 -14.02
N ALA A 248 -11.97 14.74 -15.23
CA ALA A 248 -12.29 15.74 -16.26
C ALA A 248 -13.43 16.70 -15.86
N VAL A 249 -14.33 16.30 -14.94
CA VAL A 249 -15.47 17.13 -14.50
C VAL A 249 -15.23 17.84 -13.16
N GLN A 250 -14.06 17.65 -12.52
CA GLN A 250 -13.75 18.30 -11.25
C GLN A 250 -13.37 19.77 -11.43
N THR A 251 -13.87 20.62 -10.53
CA THR A 251 -13.48 22.03 -10.44
C THR A 251 -12.41 22.28 -9.37
N ASP A 252 -12.32 21.41 -8.36
CA ASP A 252 -11.28 21.45 -7.32
C ASP A 252 -10.04 20.69 -7.77
N MET A 253 -8.89 21.37 -7.74
CA MET A 253 -7.62 20.81 -8.21
C MET A 253 -7.18 19.57 -7.41
N LYS A 254 -7.38 19.56 -6.09
CA LYS A 254 -6.99 18.40 -5.26
C LYS A 254 -7.91 17.19 -5.54
N ARG A 255 -9.21 17.41 -5.75
CA ARG A 255 -10.12 16.35 -6.19
C ARG A 255 -9.79 15.83 -7.58
N LEU A 256 -9.44 16.72 -8.52
CA LEU A 256 -8.97 16.32 -9.86
C LEU A 256 -7.76 15.39 -9.74
N LEU A 257 -6.74 15.79 -8.96
CA LEU A 257 -5.54 14.98 -8.74
C LEU A 257 -5.84 13.67 -8.00
N ALA A 258 -6.84 13.65 -7.12
CA ALA A 258 -7.30 12.42 -6.47
C ALA A 258 -7.90 11.44 -7.49
N TYR A 259 -8.78 11.88 -8.37
CA TYR A 259 -9.33 11.03 -9.44
C TYR A 259 -8.28 10.62 -10.48
N SER A 260 -7.30 11.48 -10.77
CA SER A 260 -6.14 11.09 -11.58
C SER A 260 -5.30 10.00 -10.88
N SER A 261 -5.23 10.01 -9.54
CA SER A 261 -4.58 8.91 -8.80
C SER A 261 -5.38 7.60 -8.91
N VAL A 262 -6.73 7.66 -8.88
CA VAL A 262 -7.61 6.50 -9.13
C VAL A 262 -7.37 5.95 -10.54
N GLU A 263 -7.31 6.80 -11.56
CA GLU A 263 -6.97 6.43 -12.94
C GLU A 263 -5.65 5.66 -13.01
N ASN A 264 -4.57 6.25 -12.47
CA ASN A 264 -3.25 5.63 -12.49
C ASN A 264 -3.21 4.28 -11.75
N ILE A 265 -3.93 4.13 -10.65
CA ILE A 265 -4.11 2.86 -9.96
C ILE A 265 -4.83 1.86 -10.86
N GLY A 266 -5.86 2.28 -11.58
CA GLY A 266 -6.54 1.46 -12.57
C GLY A 266 -5.58 0.91 -13.64
N VAL A 267 -4.71 1.76 -14.18
CA VAL A 267 -3.67 1.36 -15.15
C VAL A 267 -2.71 0.34 -14.55
N LEU A 268 -2.24 0.55 -13.30
CA LEU A 268 -1.36 -0.40 -12.62
C LEU A 268 -2.04 -1.75 -12.40
N PHE A 269 -3.29 -1.80 -11.94
CA PHE A 269 -4.02 -3.05 -11.77
C PHE A 269 -4.31 -3.75 -13.11
N THR A 270 -4.52 -3.00 -14.19
CA THR A 270 -4.61 -3.55 -15.56
C THR A 270 -3.31 -4.27 -15.92
N GLY A 271 -2.16 -3.63 -15.68
CA GLY A 271 -0.85 -4.23 -15.90
C GLY A 271 -0.60 -5.49 -15.06
N ILE A 272 -0.94 -5.44 -13.76
CA ILE A 272 -0.85 -6.60 -12.86
C ILE A 272 -1.74 -7.74 -13.36
N GLY A 273 -2.97 -7.44 -13.77
CA GLY A 273 -3.90 -8.43 -14.33
C GLY A 273 -3.33 -9.14 -15.55
N LEU A 274 -2.74 -8.38 -16.49
CA LEU A 274 -2.06 -8.95 -17.66
C LEU A 274 -0.85 -9.80 -17.24
N ALA A 275 -0.03 -9.32 -16.31
CA ALA A 275 1.12 -10.07 -15.81
C ALA A 275 0.72 -11.42 -15.20
N ILE A 276 -0.37 -11.46 -14.41
CA ILE A 276 -0.92 -12.71 -13.86
C ILE A 276 -1.39 -13.64 -14.99
N VAL A 277 -2.11 -13.11 -16.00
CA VAL A 277 -2.58 -13.92 -17.14
C VAL A 277 -1.41 -14.52 -17.89
N PHE A 278 -0.40 -13.73 -18.24
CA PHE A 278 0.76 -14.20 -19.00
C PHE A 278 1.61 -15.20 -18.20
N HIS A 279 1.84 -14.93 -16.92
CA HIS A 279 2.53 -15.84 -16.03
C HIS A 279 1.80 -17.19 -15.95
N GLY A 280 0.48 -17.18 -15.73
CA GLY A 280 -0.33 -18.39 -15.59
C GLY A 280 -0.53 -19.21 -16.87
N VAL A 281 -0.19 -18.66 -18.06
CA VAL A 281 -0.12 -19.39 -19.35
C VAL A 281 1.31 -19.75 -19.76
N GLY A 282 2.30 -19.50 -18.89
CA GLY A 282 3.70 -19.85 -19.11
C GLY A 282 4.49 -18.86 -19.98
N MET A 283 3.97 -17.68 -20.22
CA MET A 283 4.66 -16.57 -20.94
C MET A 283 5.37 -15.67 -19.94
N THR A 284 6.47 -16.13 -19.37
CA THR A 284 7.21 -15.43 -18.30
C THR A 284 8.19 -14.37 -18.80
N GLU A 285 8.45 -14.30 -20.13
CA GLU A 285 9.40 -13.37 -20.74
C GLU A 285 8.73 -12.10 -21.32
N LEU A 286 7.43 -11.91 -21.08
CA LEU A 286 6.67 -10.73 -21.50
C LEU A 286 6.34 -9.86 -20.31
#